data_d2197ec0e892b1ce6cf9c20897512fe0
#
_entry.id   d2197ec0e892b1ce6cf9c20897512fe0
#
_cell.length_a   1.000
_cell.length_b   1.000
_cell.length_c   1.000
_cell.angle_alpha   90.00
_cell.angle_beta   90.00
_cell.angle_gamma   90.00
#
_symmetry.space_group_name_H-M   'P 1'
#
loop_
_entity.id
_entity.type
_entity.pdbx_description
1 polymer ?
#
loop_
_entity_poly.entity_id
_entity_poly.type
_entity_poly.pdbx_seq_one_letter_code
_entity_poly.pdbx_strand_id
1 'polypeptide(L)'
;MVLLNWYILFYGSFVGFDQITVREVTYESAELPEAFDGYRIVQFSDAHVGTYIGGREHLLQAVVDTINAQKPDMVVFAGDLQNREPQEIRPFVDVLGGIKAKDGVFSVIGNHDYADYIEATPDIKAENEKETRELERKMGWRLLVNEHEVVRRGTDSIVIAGLDNDGDGKKFPQRGDVRKALEGVSDSAFVVMAEHDPTCWRRKILPESRAQLTLSGH
;
A
#
# COMPACT_ATOMS: atom_id res chain seq x y z
N MET A 1 -40.74 -2.34 -5.68
CA MET A 1 -39.53 -2.50 -6.52
C MET A 1 -38.86 -1.15 -6.81
N VAL A 2 -39.53 -0.17 -7.43
CA VAL A 2 -38.95 1.14 -7.80
C VAL A 2 -38.35 1.90 -6.59
N LEU A 3 -39.09 2.02 -5.49
CA LEU A 3 -38.65 2.70 -4.29
C LEU A 3 -37.42 2.04 -3.64
N LEU A 4 -37.32 0.71 -3.66
CA LEU A 4 -36.16 -0.02 -3.15
C LEU A 4 -34.91 0.27 -4.01
N ASN A 5 -35.03 0.31 -5.32
CA ASN A 5 -33.94 0.63 -6.22
C ASN A 5 -33.45 2.07 -6.00
N TRP A 6 -34.34 3.03 -5.82
CA TRP A 6 -33.98 4.40 -5.47
C TRP A 6 -33.29 4.49 -4.11
N TYR A 7 -33.76 3.76 -3.11
CA TYR A 7 -33.12 3.70 -1.79
C TYR A 7 -31.71 3.14 -1.90
N ILE A 8 -31.51 2.01 -2.62
CA ILE A 8 -30.19 1.41 -2.81
C ILE A 8 -29.24 2.39 -3.53
N LEU A 9 -29.71 3.04 -4.60
CA LEU A 9 -28.92 4.01 -5.33
C LEU A 9 -28.54 5.21 -4.45
N PHE A 10 -29.52 5.83 -3.77
CA PHE A 10 -29.26 6.98 -2.90
C PHE A 10 -28.39 6.61 -1.72
N TYR A 11 -28.68 5.52 -1.02
CA TYR A 11 -27.90 5.08 0.12
C TYR A 11 -26.45 4.76 -0.30
N GLY A 12 -26.28 3.99 -1.36
CA GLY A 12 -24.95 3.60 -1.86
C GLY A 12 -24.13 4.80 -2.34
N SER A 13 -24.76 5.77 -3.03
CA SER A 13 -24.04 6.91 -3.60
C SER A 13 -23.73 8.03 -2.61
N PHE A 14 -24.56 8.21 -1.57
CA PHE A 14 -24.45 9.38 -0.69
C PHE A 14 -24.20 9.05 0.79
N VAL A 15 -24.41 7.80 1.20
CA VAL A 15 -24.22 7.39 2.59
C VAL A 15 -23.20 6.26 2.70
N GLY A 16 -23.37 5.20 1.93
CA GLY A 16 -22.51 4.02 1.99
C GLY A 16 -21.08 4.30 1.52
N PHE A 17 -20.93 5.21 0.55
CA PHE A 17 -19.62 5.58 0.00
C PHE A 17 -18.71 6.27 1.04
N ASP A 18 -19.29 7.02 1.97
CA ASP A 18 -18.54 7.80 2.97
C ASP A 18 -18.22 6.99 4.24
N GLN A 19 -18.63 5.71 4.30
CA GLN A 19 -18.43 4.89 5.48
C GLN A 19 -17.06 4.20 5.46
N ILE A 20 -16.21 4.57 6.42
CA ILE A 20 -14.93 3.91 6.66
C ILE A 20 -15.13 2.78 7.65
N THR A 21 -14.69 1.58 7.28
CA THR A 21 -14.75 0.40 8.15
C THR A 21 -13.34 -0.13 8.39
N VAL A 22 -12.97 -0.28 9.66
CA VAL A 22 -11.74 -0.97 10.04
C VAL A 22 -12.04 -2.46 10.22
N ARG A 23 -11.25 -3.29 9.56
CA ARG A 23 -11.27 -4.75 9.76
C ARG A 23 -10.03 -5.15 10.55
N GLU A 24 -10.22 -5.84 11.65
CA GLU A 24 -9.12 -6.35 12.48
C GLU A 24 -8.99 -7.86 12.26
N VAL A 25 -7.75 -8.28 12.00
CA VAL A 25 -7.38 -9.68 11.77
C VAL A 25 -6.19 -9.99 12.66
N THR A 26 -6.26 -11.05 13.44
CA THR A 26 -5.12 -11.55 14.21
C THR A 26 -4.40 -12.62 13.40
N TYR A 27 -3.09 -12.41 13.23
CA TYR A 27 -2.18 -13.39 12.65
C TYR A 27 -1.25 -13.92 13.74
N GLU A 28 -1.17 -15.24 13.87
CA GLU A 28 -0.33 -15.92 14.85
C GLU A 28 0.73 -16.77 14.15
N SER A 29 1.97 -16.67 14.61
CA SER A 29 3.07 -17.46 14.11
C SER A 29 4.07 -17.77 15.20
N ALA A 30 4.50 -19.03 15.27
CA ALA A 30 5.58 -19.45 16.16
C ALA A 30 6.96 -18.91 15.73
N GLU A 31 7.09 -18.39 14.52
CA GLU A 31 8.32 -17.80 14.00
C GLU A 31 8.42 -16.31 14.32
N LEU A 32 7.34 -15.67 14.82
CA LEU A 32 7.37 -14.26 15.19
C LEU A 32 8.26 -14.07 16.42
N PRO A 33 9.27 -13.16 16.36
CA PRO A 33 10.09 -12.84 17.51
C PRO A 33 9.26 -12.26 18.67
N GLU A 34 9.57 -12.64 19.91
CA GLU A 34 8.80 -12.30 21.11
C GLU A 34 8.58 -10.80 21.30
N ALA A 35 9.59 -9.97 20.96
CA ALA A 35 9.46 -8.51 21.05
C ALA A 35 8.43 -7.90 20.10
N PHE A 36 7.90 -8.68 19.15
CA PHE A 36 6.84 -8.30 18.22
C PHE A 36 5.47 -8.88 18.54
N ASP A 37 5.32 -9.55 19.70
CA ASP A 37 3.99 -9.95 20.16
C ASP A 37 3.09 -8.72 20.35
N GLY A 38 1.87 -8.79 19.84
CA GLY A 38 0.94 -7.66 19.80
C GLY A 38 1.31 -6.52 18.84
N TYR A 39 2.26 -6.74 17.93
CA TYR A 39 2.65 -5.76 16.90
C TYR A 39 1.49 -5.46 15.97
N ARG A 40 1.16 -4.18 15.82
CA ARG A 40 0.01 -3.74 15.03
C ARG A 40 0.46 -3.15 13.69
N ILE A 41 0.11 -3.84 12.61
CA ILE A 41 0.25 -3.34 11.25
C ILE A 41 -1.11 -2.83 10.79
N VAL A 42 -1.17 -1.59 10.30
CA VAL A 42 -2.34 -1.09 9.56
C VAL A 42 -1.99 -1.10 8.09
N GLN A 43 -2.80 -1.79 7.30
CA GLN A 43 -2.66 -1.83 5.85
C GLN A 43 -3.81 -1.08 5.20
N PHE A 44 -3.50 -0.30 4.16
CA PHE A 44 -4.46 0.26 3.22
C PHE A 44 -3.87 0.26 1.80
N SER A 45 -4.71 0.34 0.78
CA SER A 45 -4.32 0.33 -0.62
C SER A 45 -5.36 1.06 -1.47
N ASP A 46 -5.11 1.17 -2.77
CA ASP A 46 -6.10 1.62 -3.76
C ASP A 46 -6.75 2.96 -3.37
N ALA A 47 -5.91 3.89 -2.92
CA ALA A 47 -6.38 5.19 -2.44
C ALA A 47 -7.00 6.02 -3.57
N HIS A 48 -6.48 5.89 -4.80
CA HIS A 48 -6.99 6.56 -5.99
C HIS A 48 -7.41 8.02 -5.70
N VAL A 49 -6.44 8.79 -5.19
CA VAL A 49 -6.69 10.10 -4.59
C VAL A 49 -7.35 11.11 -5.50
N GLY A 50 -7.25 10.96 -6.82
CA GLY A 50 -7.98 11.76 -7.79
C GLY A 50 -9.50 11.72 -7.62
N THR A 51 -10.03 10.64 -7.03
CA THR A 51 -11.44 10.46 -6.73
C THR A 51 -11.97 11.44 -5.66
N TYR A 52 -11.06 11.96 -4.82
CA TYR A 52 -11.43 12.88 -3.75
C TYR A 52 -11.41 14.36 -4.17
N ILE A 53 -10.81 14.69 -5.30
CA ILE A 53 -10.74 16.08 -5.80
C ILE A 53 -12.13 16.58 -6.15
N GLY A 54 -12.46 17.80 -5.70
CA GLY A 54 -13.73 18.47 -6.02
C GLY A 54 -14.84 18.25 -5.00
N GLY A 55 -14.50 18.18 -3.71
CA GLY A 55 -15.46 18.24 -2.60
C GLY A 55 -15.48 17.04 -1.66
N ARG A 56 -14.58 16.05 -1.88
CA ARG A 56 -14.47 14.85 -1.04
C ARG A 56 -13.14 14.76 -0.28
N GLU A 57 -12.35 15.82 -0.28
CA GLU A 57 -11.04 15.89 0.37
C GLU A 57 -11.11 15.53 1.85
N HIS A 58 -12.22 15.86 2.52
CA HIS A 58 -12.48 15.54 3.92
C HIS A 58 -12.53 14.02 4.19
N LEU A 59 -12.91 13.19 3.20
CA LEU A 59 -12.95 11.74 3.35
C LEU A 59 -11.53 11.17 3.44
N LEU A 60 -10.58 11.70 2.67
CA LEU A 60 -9.19 11.27 2.77
C LEU A 60 -8.59 11.65 4.13
N GLN A 61 -8.92 12.83 4.66
CA GLN A 61 -8.55 13.20 6.04
C GLN A 61 -9.14 12.21 7.05
N ALA A 62 -10.42 11.83 6.88
CA ALA A 62 -11.05 10.84 7.77
C ALA A 62 -10.39 9.46 7.68
N VAL A 63 -9.88 9.05 6.52
CA VAL A 63 -9.06 7.83 6.37
C VAL A 63 -7.79 7.94 7.20
N VAL A 64 -7.05 9.05 7.06
CA VAL A 64 -5.81 9.30 7.83
C VAL A 64 -6.08 9.30 9.33
N ASP A 65 -7.15 9.98 9.78
CA ASP A 65 -7.54 10.01 11.18
C ASP A 65 -7.91 8.62 11.71
N THR A 66 -8.60 7.81 10.88
CA THR A 66 -8.96 6.43 11.21
C THR A 66 -7.73 5.55 11.34
N ILE A 67 -6.76 5.65 10.43
CA ILE A 67 -5.48 4.94 10.51
C ILE A 67 -4.74 5.31 11.80
N ASN A 68 -4.61 6.61 12.08
CA ASN A 68 -3.92 7.11 13.27
C ASN A 68 -4.60 6.69 14.57
N ALA A 69 -5.94 6.59 14.58
CA ALA A 69 -6.72 6.13 15.73
C ALA A 69 -6.41 4.66 16.09
N GLN A 70 -5.95 3.84 15.14
CA GLN A 70 -5.52 2.47 15.40
C GLN A 70 -4.20 2.40 16.16
N LYS A 71 -3.45 3.50 16.28
CA LYS A 71 -2.12 3.59 16.93
C LYS A 71 -1.17 2.50 16.40
N PRO A 72 -0.95 2.44 15.09
CA PRO A 72 -0.14 1.39 14.48
C PRO A 72 1.32 1.45 14.94
N ASP A 73 1.95 0.29 15.01
CA ASP A 73 3.39 0.18 15.07
C ASP A 73 3.99 0.44 13.68
N MET A 74 3.37 -0.09 12.64
CA MET A 74 3.73 0.06 11.24
C MET A 74 2.50 0.37 10.40
N VAL A 75 2.63 1.19 9.37
CA VAL A 75 1.63 1.33 8.32
C VAL A 75 2.23 0.84 7.00
N VAL A 76 1.45 0.06 6.25
CA VAL A 76 1.82 -0.41 4.92
C VAL A 76 0.77 0.07 3.91
N PHE A 77 1.22 0.87 2.95
CA PHE A 77 0.44 1.23 1.78
C PHE A 77 0.77 0.27 0.63
N ALA A 78 -0.21 -0.50 0.19
CA ALA A 78 -0.01 -1.56 -0.79
C ALA A 78 -0.36 -1.13 -2.22
N GLY A 79 -0.01 0.12 -2.63
CA GLY A 79 -0.06 0.60 -4.02
C GLY A 79 -1.38 1.20 -4.46
N ASP A 80 -1.37 1.76 -5.66
CA ASP A 80 -2.46 2.49 -6.33
C ASP A 80 -2.86 3.78 -5.59
N LEU A 81 -1.88 4.69 -5.51
CA LEU A 81 -2.07 5.99 -4.89
C LEU A 81 -2.86 6.94 -5.78
N GLN A 82 -2.52 7.01 -7.06
CA GLN A 82 -3.18 7.86 -8.06
C GLN A 82 -4.20 7.09 -8.91
N ASN A 83 -5.08 7.81 -9.59
CA ASN A 83 -5.95 7.21 -10.60
C ASN A 83 -5.23 7.12 -11.94
N ARG A 84 -4.52 8.17 -12.36
CA ARG A 84 -3.91 8.29 -13.69
C ARG A 84 -2.55 8.97 -13.70
N GLU A 85 -2.35 10.01 -12.89
CA GLU A 85 -1.17 10.86 -12.98
C GLU A 85 -0.86 11.59 -11.64
N PRO A 86 0.41 11.98 -11.38
CA PRO A 86 0.86 12.51 -10.09
C PRO A 86 0.25 13.86 -9.69
N GLN A 87 -0.31 14.62 -10.65
CA GLN A 87 -1.02 15.85 -10.37
C GLN A 87 -2.17 15.64 -9.38
N GLU A 88 -2.76 14.44 -9.37
CA GLU A 88 -3.85 14.06 -8.46
C GLU A 88 -3.35 13.93 -7.01
N ILE A 89 -2.09 13.58 -6.82
CA ILE A 89 -1.48 13.38 -5.49
C ILE A 89 -1.10 14.70 -4.83
N ARG A 90 -0.65 15.68 -5.62
CA ARG A 90 -0.09 16.94 -5.11
C ARG A 90 -0.92 17.64 -4.04
N PRO A 91 -2.28 17.75 -4.15
CA PRO A 91 -3.11 18.39 -3.13
C PRO A 91 -3.13 17.65 -1.79
N PHE A 92 -2.79 16.37 -1.78
CA PHE A 92 -2.96 15.48 -0.63
C PHE A 92 -1.67 15.09 0.09
N VAL A 93 -0.52 15.60 -0.37
CA VAL A 93 0.79 15.28 0.22
C VAL A 93 0.83 15.54 1.72
N ASP A 94 0.32 16.70 2.16
CA ASP A 94 0.33 17.06 3.58
C ASP A 94 -0.66 16.22 4.40
N VAL A 95 -1.82 15.90 3.83
CA VAL A 95 -2.84 15.04 4.46
C VAL A 95 -2.28 13.63 4.67
N LEU A 96 -1.77 13.02 3.60
CA LEU A 96 -1.21 11.67 3.63
C LEU A 96 0.09 11.59 4.45
N GLY A 97 0.89 12.66 4.42
CA GLY A 97 2.06 12.82 5.31
C GLY A 97 1.68 12.93 6.80
N GLY A 98 0.40 13.13 7.12
CA GLY A 98 -0.16 13.10 8.46
C GLY A 98 -0.34 11.69 9.06
N ILE A 99 -0.14 10.63 8.28
CA ILE A 99 -0.17 9.24 8.78
C ILE A 99 1.00 9.01 9.73
N LYS A 100 0.71 8.41 10.90
CA LYS A 100 1.69 8.19 11.97
C LYS A 100 1.77 6.73 12.34
N ALA A 101 2.99 6.21 12.41
CA ALA A 101 3.29 4.88 12.94
C ALA A 101 4.63 4.93 13.70
N LYS A 102 4.80 4.07 14.72
CA LYS A 102 6.01 4.07 15.55
C LYS A 102 7.27 3.76 14.74
N ASP A 103 7.17 2.73 13.89
CA ASP A 103 8.30 2.24 13.07
C ASP A 103 8.27 2.79 11.64
N GLY A 104 7.23 3.57 11.30
CA GLY A 104 7.10 4.30 10.05
C GLY A 104 6.03 3.79 9.11
N VAL A 105 5.91 4.49 7.99
CA VAL A 105 5.00 4.17 6.89
C VAL A 105 5.84 3.62 5.74
N PHE A 106 5.48 2.44 5.26
CA PHE A 106 6.09 1.77 4.12
C PHE A 106 5.10 1.71 2.98
N SER A 107 5.57 1.85 1.75
CA SER A 107 4.73 1.81 0.56
C SER A 107 5.33 0.95 -0.54
N VAL A 108 4.50 0.45 -1.42
CA VAL A 108 4.87 -0.18 -2.67
C VAL A 108 4.08 0.45 -3.82
N ILE A 109 4.55 0.25 -5.05
CA ILE A 109 3.94 0.77 -6.28
C ILE A 109 2.82 -0.17 -6.75
N GLY A 110 1.67 0.40 -7.10
CA GLY A 110 0.61 -0.30 -7.81
C GLY A 110 0.62 -0.03 -9.32
N ASN A 111 -0.26 -0.69 -10.07
CA ASN A 111 -0.28 -0.55 -11.53
C ASN A 111 -0.73 0.82 -12.02
N HIS A 112 -1.50 1.57 -11.24
CA HIS A 112 -1.87 2.94 -11.57
C HIS A 112 -0.72 3.95 -11.38
N ASP A 113 0.26 3.62 -10.57
CA ASP A 113 1.33 4.55 -10.20
C ASP A 113 2.42 4.72 -11.27
N TYR A 114 2.34 3.97 -12.38
CA TYR A 114 3.21 4.13 -13.55
C TYR A 114 2.72 5.16 -14.58
N ALA A 115 1.56 5.78 -14.36
CA ALA A 115 0.91 6.68 -15.31
C ALA A 115 0.65 6.04 -16.70
N ASP A 116 0.44 4.73 -16.74
CA ASP A 116 0.16 4.01 -17.99
C ASP A 116 -1.25 4.27 -18.53
N TYR A 117 -2.14 4.81 -17.70
CA TYR A 117 -3.54 5.10 -18.04
C TYR A 117 -3.76 6.47 -18.69
N ILE A 118 -2.69 7.17 -19.09
CA ILE A 118 -2.75 8.39 -19.88
C ILE A 118 -2.21 8.17 -21.30
N GLU A 119 -2.77 8.90 -22.25
CA GLU A 119 -2.22 8.98 -23.60
C GLU A 119 -1.08 10.00 -23.63
N ALA A 120 0.15 9.53 -23.48
CA ALA A 120 1.35 10.35 -23.45
C ALA A 120 2.55 9.62 -24.04
N THR A 121 3.60 10.38 -24.37
CA THR A 121 4.87 9.80 -24.81
C THR A 121 5.55 9.02 -23.67
N PRO A 122 6.44 8.05 -23.98
CA PRO A 122 7.17 7.31 -22.95
C PRO A 122 7.94 8.20 -21.96
N ASP A 123 8.51 9.31 -22.45
CA ASP A 123 9.26 10.25 -21.59
C ASP A 123 8.36 10.93 -20.58
N ILE A 124 7.14 11.33 -20.96
CA ILE A 124 6.15 11.93 -20.06
C ILE A 124 5.70 10.90 -19.01
N LYS A 125 5.46 9.65 -19.43
CA LYS A 125 5.10 8.58 -18.48
C LYS A 125 6.20 8.30 -17.47
N ALA A 126 7.45 8.25 -17.94
CA ALA A 126 8.61 8.06 -17.06
C ALA A 126 8.81 9.21 -16.07
N GLU A 127 8.58 10.46 -16.49
CA GLU A 127 8.63 11.61 -15.57
C GLU A 127 7.49 11.57 -14.55
N ASN A 128 6.28 11.20 -14.97
CA ASN A 128 5.14 11.04 -14.06
C ASN A 128 5.39 9.91 -13.03
N GLU A 129 5.91 8.75 -13.46
CA GLU A 129 6.29 7.67 -12.54
C GLU A 129 7.32 8.16 -11.52
N LYS A 130 8.33 8.89 -11.96
CA LYS A 130 9.34 9.47 -11.09
C LYS A 130 8.73 10.45 -10.09
N GLU A 131 7.85 11.34 -10.55
CA GLU A 131 7.17 12.30 -9.68
C GLU A 131 6.30 11.60 -8.62
N THR A 132 5.56 10.55 -8.99
CA THR A 132 4.77 9.74 -8.04
C THR A 132 5.65 9.23 -6.91
N ARG A 133 6.80 8.63 -7.25
CA ARG A 133 7.77 8.11 -6.27
C ARG A 133 8.37 9.22 -5.39
N GLU A 134 8.59 10.41 -5.95
CA GLU A 134 9.08 11.58 -5.20
C GLU A 134 8.02 12.12 -4.24
N LEU A 135 6.75 12.15 -4.64
CA LEU A 135 5.64 12.59 -3.80
C LEU A 135 5.43 11.67 -2.61
N GLU A 136 5.51 10.33 -2.79
CA GLU A 136 5.46 9.38 -1.67
C GLU A 136 6.60 9.62 -0.66
N ARG A 137 7.83 9.80 -1.14
CA ARG A 137 8.96 10.14 -0.26
C ARG A 137 8.78 11.49 0.46
N LYS A 138 8.16 12.48 -0.21
CA LYS A 138 7.84 13.78 0.37
C LYS A 138 6.81 13.68 1.50
N MET A 139 5.91 12.70 1.45
CA MET A 139 4.98 12.36 2.55
C MET A 139 5.72 11.75 3.75
N GLY A 140 7.00 11.43 3.63
CA GLY A 140 7.78 10.73 4.64
C GLY A 140 7.61 9.20 4.60
N TRP A 141 7.02 8.68 3.54
CA TRP A 141 6.87 7.24 3.35
C TRP A 141 8.15 6.61 2.82
N ARG A 142 8.41 5.39 3.27
CA ARG A 142 9.54 4.57 2.81
C ARG A 142 9.07 3.69 1.68
N LEU A 143 9.24 4.18 0.45
CA LEU A 143 8.87 3.46 -0.76
C LEU A 143 9.88 2.33 -1.01
N LEU A 144 9.38 1.10 -1.03
CA LEU A 144 10.14 -0.12 -1.28
C LEU A 144 9.86 -0.63 -2.69
N VAL A 145 10.89 -0.69 -3.52
CA VAL A 145 10.82 -1.12 -4.93
C VAL A 145 11.85 -2.21 -5.17
N ASN A 146 11.46 -3.46 -4.91
CA ASN A 146 12.37 -4.60 -4.84
C ASN A 146 13.45 -4.37 -3.78
N GLU A 147 13.03 -3.89 -2.62
CA GLU A 147 13.89 -3.50 -1.49
C GLU A 147 13.26 -3.96 -0.17
N HIS A 148 14.04 -3.94 0.89
CA HIS A 148 13.55 -4.22 2.23
C HIS A 148 14.16 -3.28 3.28
N GLU A 149 13.49 -3.20 4.42
CA GLU A 149 14.03 -2.61 5.64
C GLU A 149 13.89 -3.57 6.83
N VAL A 150 14.80 -3.41 7.79
CA VAL A 150 14.82 -4.21 9.02
C VAL A 150 14.30 -3.36 10.18
N VAL A 151 13.17 -3.76 10.73
CA VAL A 151 12.59 -3.15 11.95
C VAL A 151 13.11 -3.89 13.17
N ARG A 152 13.67 -3.15 14.12
CA ARG A 152 14.34 -3.71 15.30
C ARG A 152 13.63 -3.34 16.59
N ARG A 153 13.53 -4.31 17.51
CA ARG A 153 13.08 -4.11 18.88
C ARG A 153 14.01 -4.87 19.84
N GLY A 154 14.88 -4.13 20.51
CA GLY A 154 15.95 -4.74 21.32
C GLY A 154 16.87 -5.60 20.45
N THR A 155 16.98 -6.87 20.77
CA THR A 155 17.76 -7.86 20.00
C THR A 155 17.00 -8.48 18.85
N ASP A 156 15.69 -8.35 18.83
CA ASP A 156 14.80 -8.94 17.84
C ASP A 156 14.58 -8.04 16.64
N SER A 157 14.24 -8.65 15.51
CA SER A 157 13.92 -7.91 14.30
C SER A 157 12.94 -8.66 13.41
N ILE A 158 12.18 -7.89 12.64
CA ILE A 158 11.39 -8.36 11.49
C ILE A 158 11.83 -7.61 10.24
N VAL A 159 11.57 -8.18 9.09
CA VAL A 159 11.85 -7.56 7.80
C VAL A 159 10.53 -7.14 7.15
N ILE A 160 10.46 -5.89 6.69
CA ILE A 160 9.44 -5.45 5.75
C ILE A 160 10.08 -5.35 4.36
N ALA A 161 9.62 -6.16 3.42
CA ALA A 161 10.08 -6.15 2.04
C ALA A 161 8.95 -5.70 1.12
N GLY A 162 9.28 -4.92 0.10
CA GLY A 162 8.34 -4.44 -0.91
C GLY A 162 8.79 -4.83 -2.30
N LEU A 163 7.86 -5.32 -3.11
CA LEU A 163 8.09 -5.57 -4.52
C LEU A 163 7.63 -4.39 -5.38
N ASP A 164 8.27 -4.21 -6.49
CA ASP A 164 7.70 -3.45 -7.61
C ASP A 164 6.48 -4.23 -8.15
N ASN A 165 5.51 -3.57 -8.76
CA ASN A 165 4.27 -4.23 -9.16
C ASN A 165 4.51 -5.41 -10.10
N ASP A 166 3.87 -6.54 -9.83
CA ASP A 166 4.00 -7.76 -10.62
C ASP A 166 2.66 -8.44 -10.86
N GLY A 167 1.89 -7.87 -11.78
CA GLY A 167 0.57 -8.35 -12.14
C GLY A 167 0.59 -9.56 -13.09
N ASP A 168 -0.49 -10.34 -13.10
CA ASP A 168 -0.68 -11.41 -14.07
C ASP A 168 -1.20 -10.87 -15.41
N GLY A 169 -0.58 -11.34 -16.49
CA GLY A 169 -0.93 -10.98 -17.86
C GLY A 169 -0.14 -9.82 -18.45
N LYS A 170 -0.28 -9.67 -19.78
CA LYS A 170 0.54 -8.74 -20.59
C LYS A 170 0.21 -7.25 -20.37
N LYS A 171 -0.87 -6.95 -19.69
CA LYS A 171 -1.35 -5.57 -19.49
C LYS A 171 -0.80 -4.90 -18.23
N PHE A 172 -0.29 -5.69 -17.30
CA PHE A 172 0.21 -5.19 -16.03
C PHE A 172 1.74 -5.18 -16.01
N PRO A 173 2.36 -4.24 -15.32
CA PRO A 173 3.80 -4.28 -15.07
C PRO A 173 4.21 -5.59 -14.41
N GLN A 174 5.33 -6.17 -14.84
CA GLN A 174 5.91 -7.39 -14.28
C GLN A 174 7.35 -7.09 -13.85
N ARG A 175 7.49 -6.25 -12.83
CA ARG A 175 8.77 -5.71 -12.38
C ARG A 175 9.22 -6.24 -11.01
N GLY A 176 8.39 -7.05 -10.35
CA GLY A 176 8.70 -7.63 -9.05
C GLY A 176 9.89 -8.60 -9.11
N ASP A 177 10.86 -8.39 -8.23
CA ASP A 177 12.06 -9.21 -8.08
C ASP A 177 12.24 -9.58 -6.60
N VAL A 178 11.76 -10.78 -6.24
CA VAL A 178 11.78 -11.30 -4.86
C VAL A 178 13.21 -11.48 -4.36
N ARG A 179 14.12 -11.92 -5.22
CA ARG A 179 15.51 -12.19 -4.84
C ARG A 179 16.25 -10.90 -4.51
N LYS A 180 16.01 -9.86 -5.32
CA LYS A 180 16.56 -8.53 -5.08
C LYS A 180 15.97 -7.93 -3.82
N ALA A 181 14.66 -8.02 -3.62
CA ALA A 181 13.98 -7.51 -2.44
C ALA A 181 14.49 -8.12 -1.14
N LEU A 182 14.93 -9.39 -1.17
CA LEU A 182 15.42 -10.13 0.00
C LEU A 182 16.95 -10.32 0.00
N GLU A 183 17.69 -9.58 -0.82
CA GLU A 183 19.15 -9.72 -0.90
C GLU A 183 19.79 -9.43 0.47
N GLY A 184 20.52 -10.43 1.01
CA GLY A 184 21.17 -10.32 2.33
C GLY A 184 20.27 -10.56 3.54
N VAL A 185 18.96 -10.83 3.33
CA VAL A 185 18.05 -11.24 4.40
C VAL A 185 18.34 -12.69 4.80
N SER A 186 18.41 -12.94 6.10
CA SER A 186 18.60 -14.31 6.62
C SER A 186 17.38 -15.19 6.35
N ASP A 187 17.61 -16.46 6.03
CA ASP A 187 16.54 -17.46 5.88
C ASP A 187 15.69 -17.66 7.14
N SER A 188 16.21 -17.29 8.31
CA SER A 188 15.51 -17.35 9.60
C SER A 188 14.76 -16.07 9.96
N ALA A 189 14.83 -15.02 9.13
CA ALA A 189 14.14 -13.77 9.40
C ALA A 189 12.62 -13.92 9.25
N PHE A 190 11.86 -13.27 10.13
CA PHE A 190 10.43 -13.09 9.93
C PHE A 190 10.21 -11.98 8.90
N VAL A 191 9.59 -12.31 7.78
CA VAL A 191 9.40 -11.41 6.64
C VAL A 191 7.93 -11.09 6.45
N VAL A 192 7.62 -9.79 6.45
CA VAL A 192 6.36 -9.24 5.93
C VAL A 192 6.65 -8.73 4.52
N MET A 193 5.95 -9.27 3.53
CA MET A 193 6.10 -8.90 2.12
C MET A 193 4.92 -8.03 1.69
N ALA A 194 5.18 -6.86 1.13
CA ALA A 194 4.18 -6.01 0.50
C ALA A 194 4.31 -6.09 -1.03
N GLU A 195 3.20 -6.28 -1.71
CA GLU A 195 3.10 -6.29 -3.17
C GLU A 195 1.67 -5.97 -3.57
N HIS A 196 1.49 -5.15 -4.60
CA HIS A 196 0.16 -4.64 -4.94
C HIS A 196 -0.76 -5.71 -5.51
N ASP A 197 -0.31 -6.47 -6.52
CA ASP A 197 -1.15 -7.46 -7.21
C ASP A 197 -1.10 -8.83 -6.51
N PRO A 198 -2.22 -9.31 -5.92
CA PRO A 198 -2.23 -10.57 -5.17
C PRO A 198 -1.90 -11.81 -6.01
N THR A 199 -1.94 -11.72 -7.33
CA THR A 199 -1.57 -12.84 -8.22
C THR A 199 -0.07 -13.14 -8.18
N CYS A 200 0.76 -12.15 -7.80
CA CYS A 200 2.19 -12.31 -7.60
C CYS A 200 2.51 -13.33 -6.51
N TRP A 201 1.67 -13.44 -5.48
CA TRP A 201 1.91 -14.36 -4.37
C TRP A 201 2.17 -15.80 -4.83
N ARG A 202 1.29 -16.37 -5.66
CA ARG A 202 1.47 -17.76 -6.14
C ARG A 202 2.56 -17.89 -7.18
N ARG A 203 2.78 -16.86 -7.99
CA ARG A 203 3.72 -16.93 -9.12
C ARG A 203 5.16 -16.75 -8.69
N LYS A 204 5.42 -15.87 -7.74
CA LYS A 204 6.77 -15.47 -7.34
C LYS A 204 7.02 -15.56 -5.84
N ILE A 205 6.17 -14.92 -5.00
CA ILE A 205 6.48 -14.79 -3.57
C ILE A 205 6.56 -16.17 -2.90
N LEU A 206 5.55 -17.01 -3.10
CA LEU A 206 5.49 -18.34 -2.49
C LEU A 206 6.63 -19.28 -2.91
N PRO A 207 7.00 -19.40 -4.21
CA PRO A 207 8.09 -20.27 -4.62
C PRO A 207 9.49 -19.69 -4.39
N GLU A 208 9.65 -18.37 -4.28
CA GLU A 208 10.96 -17.71 -4.24
C GLU A 208 11.31 -17.14 -2.86
N SER A 209 10.39 -17.20 -1.87
CA SER A 209 10.63 -16.68 -0.53
C SER A 209 10.06 -17.57 0.56
N ARG A 210 10.41 -17.22 1.80
CA ARG A 210 9.80 -17.76 3.03
C ARG A 210 9.00 -16.68 3.78
N ALA A 211 8.44 -15.71 3.07
CA ALA A 211 7.66 -14.66 3.69
C ALA A 211 6.49 -15.25 4.48
N GLN A 212 6.39 -14.91 5.76
CA GLN A 212 5.36 -15.42 6.67
C GLN A 212 4.04 -14.69 6.48
N LEU A 213 4.08 -13.43 6.06
CA LEU A 213 2.89 -12.61 5.81
C LEU A 213 3.05 -11.86 4.48
N THR A 214 2.01 -11.85 3.65
CA THR A 214 1.95 -11.02 2.45
C THR A 214 0.77 -10.08 2.53
N LEU A 215 1.00 -8.81 2.21
CA LEU A 215 0.01 -7.73 2.19
C LEU A 215 -0.14 -7.24 0.75
N SER A 216 -1.37 -7.24 0.24
CA SER A 216 -1.67 -6.85 -1.14
C SER A 216 -2.88 -5.94 -1.22
N GLY A 217 -2.99 -5.21 -2.35
CA GLY A 217 -4.15 -4.41 -2.74
C GLY A 217 -4.86 -4.98 -3.97
N HIS A 218 -5.21 -4.10 -4.96
CA HIS A 218 -5.70 -4.38 -6.32
C HIS A 218 -7.14 -4.88 -6.38
#